data_9092f931f1e72dee8e1a5eaa83b5037f
#
_entry.id   9092f931f1e72dee8e1a5eaa83b5037f
#
_cell.length_a   1.000
_cell.length_b   1.000
_cell.length_c   1.000
_cell.angle_alpha   90.00
_cell.angle_beta   90.00
_cell.angle_gamma   90.00
#
_symmetry.space_group_name_H-M   'P 1'
#
loop_
_entity.id
_entity.type
_entity.pdbx_description
1 polymer ?
#
loop_
_entity_poly.entity_id
_entity_poly.type
_entity_poly.pdbx_seq_one_letter_code
_entity_poly.pdbx_strand_id
1 'polypeptide(L)'
;MESALTPAAPSARQWRVPSTLPALKLVGAAALVGLGLVFADGDRVRLVLAGVLAAGLVGWALRDLLAPVRLAVDPAGITVVRGFAGRRRLDWGAVEAITVDRRPRLGLSTEILEIDAGESLHLFGRYDLDAPPGEVADALRAARARSTGMGEPGGPGGAGGPGGLDRP
;
A
#
# COMPACT_ATOMS: atom_id res chain seq x y z
N MET A 1 -30.38 27.03 15.98
CA MET A 1 -29.49 25.90 16.32
C MET A 1 -28.94 25.38 15.02
N GLU A 2 -27.84 25.94 14.61
CA GLU A 2 -27.15 25.64 13.35
C GLU A 2 -26.17 24.48 13.63
N SER A 3 -26.53 23.28 13.18
CA SER A 3 -25.65 22.13 13.25
C SER A 3 -24.49 22.36 12.31
N ALA A 4 -23.35 22.74 12.85
CA ALA A 4 -22.09 22.80 12.13
C ALA A 4 -21.79 21.40 11.55
N LEU A 5 -21.97 21.26 10.23
CA LEU A 5 -21.47 20.12 9.46
C LEU A 5 -19.94 20.10 9.60
N THR A 6 -19.46 19.28 10.51
CA THR A 6 -18.03 18.96 10.58
C THR A 6 -17.63 18.39 9.20
N PRO A 7 -16.69 19.03 8.47
CA PRO A 7 -16.24 18.49 7.21
C PRO A 7 -15.66 17.09 7.47
N ALA A 8 -16.22 16.10 6.79
CA ALA A 8 -15.72 14.74 6.85
C ALA A 8 -14.23 14.77 6.51
N ALA A 9 -13.40 14.24 7.41
CA ALA A 9 -11.97 14.12 7.17
C ALA A 9 -11.76 13.42 5.82
N PRO A 10 -10.84 13.92 4.97
CA PRO A 10 -10.60 13.32 3.66
C PRO A 10 -10.29 11.84 3.84
N SER A 11 -11.17 11.00 3.29
CA SER A 11 -11.13 9.55 3.46
C SER A 11 -9.78 9.03 2.96
N ALA A 12 -8.97 8.50 3.86
CA ALA A 12 -7.72 7.85 3.53
C ALA A 12 -8.03 6.68 2.58
N ARG A 13 -7.50 6.72 1.36
CA ARG A 13 -7.63 5.62 0.43
C ARG A 13 -6.69 4.49 0.86
N GLN A 14 -7.20 3.27 0.93
CA GLN A 14 -6.46 2.11 1.41
C GLN A 14 -6.51 1.00 0.39
N TRP A 15 -5.38 0.32 0.20
CA TRP A 15 -5.26 -0.90 -0.60
C TRP A 15 -4.95 -2.07 0.32
N ARG A 16 -5.67 -3.16 0.09
CA ARG A 16 -5.66 -4.32 0.99
C ARG A 16 -5.37 -5.59 0.20
N VAL A 17 -4.80 -6.56 0.88
CA VAL A 17 -4.70 -7.92 0.33
C VAL A 17 -6.12 -8.49 0.18
N PRO A 18 -6.47 -9.08 -1.00
CA PRO A 18 -7.76 -9.72 -1.19
C PRO A 18 -7.94 -10.86 -0.17
N SER A 19 -9.11 -10.94 0.46
CA SER A 19 -9.42 -11.95 1.48
C SER A 19 -9.39 -13.39 0.95
N THR A 20 -9.46 -13.57 -0.35
CA THR A 20 -9.33 -14.87 -1.01
C THR A 20 -7.93 -15.48 -0.86
N LEU A 21 -6.88 -14.66 -0.77
CA LEU A 21 -5.51 -15.17 -0.66
C LEU A 21 -5.24 -15.88 0.68
N PRO A 22 -5.54 -15.32 1.86
CA PRO A 22 -5.37 -16.07 3.11
C PRO A 22 -6.27 -17.29 3.18
N ALA A 23 -7.51 -17.24 2.64
CA ALA A 23 -8.39 -18.40 2.58
C ALA A 23 -7.78 -19.53 1.73
N LEU A 24 -7.25 -19.23 0.55
CA LEU A 24 -6.59 -20.21 -0.33
C LEU A 24 -5.36 -20.84 0.35
N LYS A 25 -4.56 -20.04 1.07
CA LYS A 25 -3.40 -20.55 1.83
C LYS A 25 -3.81 -21.50 2.95
N LEU A 26 -4.91 -21.21 3.66
CA LEU A 26 -5.44 -22.10 4.70
C LEU A 26 -5.98 -23.41 4.12
N VAL A 27 -6.70 -23.35 2.99
CA VAL A 27 -7.14 -24.54 2.27
C VAL A 27 -5.95 -25.37 1.80
N GLY A 28 -4.91 -24.74 1.24
CA GLY A 28 -3.68 -25.41 0.86
C GLY A 28 -2.95 -26.06 2.03
N ALA A 29 -2.90 -25.41 3.19
CA ALA A 29 -2.34 -25.98 4.41
C ALA A 29 -3.11 -27.22 4.87
N ALA A 30 -4.45 -27.15 4.88
CA ALA A 30 -5.30 -28.30 5.24
C ALA A 30 -5.12 -29.45 4.26
N ALA A 31 -5.04 -29.17 2.95
CA ALA A 31 -4.78 -30.18 1.93
C ALA A 31 -3.42 -30.86 2.11
N LEU A 32 -2.36 -30.10 2.44
CA LEU A 32 -1.03 -30.67 2.72
C LEU A 32 -1.05 -31.62 3.93
N VAL A 33 -1.73 -31.24 4.99
CA VAL A 33 -1.88 -32.10 6.17
C VAL A 33 -2.65 -33.36 5.80
N GLY A 34 -3.79 -33.22 5.10
CA GLY A 34 -4.60 -34.35 4.67
C GLY A 34 -3.82 -35.33 3.77
N LEU A 35 -3.12 -34.83 2.78
CA LEU A 35 -2.25 -35.64 1.90
C LEU A 35 -1.13 -36.29 2.69
N GLY A 36 -0.48 -35.55 3.61
CA GLY A 36 0.54 -36.09 4.48
C GLY A 36 0.04 -37.29 5.30
N LEU A 37 -1.16 -37.20 5.88
CA LEU A 37 -1.76 -38.27 6.66
C LEU A 37 -2.12 -39.50 5.80
N VAL A 38 -2.63 -39.28 4.58
CA VAL A 38 -3.06 -40.37 3.69
C VAL A 38 -1.86 -41.10 3.05
N PHE A 39 -0.82 -40.36 2.65
CA PHE A 39 0.28 -40.91 1.85
C PHE A 39 1.60 -41.08 2.61
N ALA A 40 1.61 -40.84 3.92
CA ALA A 40 2.83 -41.00 4.70
C ALA A 40 3.28 -42.45 4.87
N ASP A 41 2.35 -43.42 4.81
CA ASP A 41 2.61 -44.85 5.01
C ASP A 41 3.51 -45.15 6.24
N GLY A 42 3.30 -44.37 7.33
CA GLY A 42 4.14 -44.47 8.53
C GLY A 42 5.48 -43.73 8.45
N ASP A 43 5.82 -43.11 7.32
CA ASP A 43 7.05 -42.35 7.15
C ASP A 43 6.94 -40.98 7.89
N ARG A 44 7.65 -40.91 9.03
CA ARG A 44 7.69 -39.71 9.87
C ARG A 44 8.27 -38.49 9.17
N VAL A 45 9.21 -38.69 8.23
CA VAL A 45 9.85 -37.58 7.50
C VAL A 45 8.83 -36.90 6.59
N ARG A 46 8.00 -37.67 5.88
CA ARG A 46 6.94 -37.11 5.04
C ARG A 46 5.91 -36.33 5.85
N LEU A 47 5.51 -36.87 7.01
CA LEU A 47 4.60 -36.17 7.94
C LEU A 47 5.19 -34.87 8.44
N VAL A 48 6.44 -34.85 8.86
CA VAL A 48 7.13 -33.65 9.34
C VAL A 48 7.22 -32.62 8.22
N LEU A 49 7.60 -33.02 7.02
CA LEU A 49 7.67 -32.11 5.87
C LEU A 49 6.30 -31.49 5.54
N ALA A 50 5.26 -32.30 5.49
CA ALA A 50 3.89 -31.81 5.26
C ALA A 50 3.47 -30.81 6.35
N GLY A 51 3.76 -31.12 7.62
CA GLY A 51 3.49 -30.25 8.76
C GLY A 51 4.23 -28.92 8.71
N VAL A 52 5.52 -28.93 8.36
CA VAL A 52 6.35 -27.72 8.23
C VAL A 52 5.82 -26.83 7.11
N LEU A 53 5.51 -27.41 5.94
CA LEU A 53 4.95 -26.66 4.81
C LEU A 53 3.58 -26.08 5.15
N ALA A 54 2.70 -26.86 5.79
CA ALA A 54 1.40 -26.40 6.25
C ALA A 54 1.53 -25.25 7.26
N ALA A 55 2.43 -25.40 8.26
CA ALA A 55 2.70 -24.34 9.24
C ALA A 55 3.22 -23.04 8.57
N GLY A 56 4.08 -23.16 7.55
CA GLY A 56 4.53 -22.01 6.74
C GLY A 56 3.37 -21.30 6.04
N LEU A 57 2.46 -22.05 5.42
CA LEU A 57 1.26 -21.47 4.77
C LEU A 57 0.32 -20.82 5.77
N VAL A 58 0.10 -21.43 6.94
CA VAL A 58 -0.69 -20.84 8.03
C VAL A 58 -0.07 -19.57 8.54
N GLY A 59 1.24 -19.55 8.81
CA GLY A 59 1.96 -18.35 9.22
C GLY A 59 1.84 -17.21 8.21
N TRP A 60 1.91 -17.53 6.92
CA TRP A 60 1.73 -16.56 5.85
C TRP A 60 0.29 -16.07 5.73
N ALA A 61 -0.70 -16.95 5.84
CA ALA A 61 -2.10 -16.57 5.89
C ALA A 61 -2.41 -15.66 7.08
N LEU A 62 -1.85 -15.98 8.26
CA LEU A 62 -1.99 -15.18 9.46
C LEU A 62 -1.40 -13.77 9.30
N ARG A 63 -0.24 -13.65 8.63
CA ARG A 63 0.34 -12.36 8.27
C ARG A 63 -0.63 -11.51 7.42
N ASP A 64 -1.29 -12.11 6.44
CA ASP A 64 -2.22 -11.39 5.57
C ASP A 64 -3.50 -10.97 6.33
N LEU A 65 -3.93 -11.77 7.31
CA LEU A 65 -5.07 -11.44 8.18
C LEU A 65 -4.74 -10.34 9.20
N LEU A 66 -3.51 -10.35 9.77
CA LEU A 66 -3.09 -9.37 10.77
C LEU A 66 -2.74 -8.01 10.15
N ALA A 67 -2.23 -8.00 8.92
CA ALA A 67 -1.85 -6.79 8.21
C ALA A 67 -2.50 -6.73 6.81
N PRO A 68 -3.84 -6.67 6.72
CA PRO A 68 -4.54 -6.67 5.44
C PRO A 68 -4.30 -5.40 4.64
N VAL A 69 -4.15 -4.24 5.28
CA VAL A 69 -3.86 -2.96 4.62
C VAL A 69 -2.36 -2.88 4.37
N ARG A 70 -1.95 -2.99 3.10
CA ARG A 70 -0.55 -2.91 2.68
C ARG A 70 -0.08 -1.50 2.42
N LEU A 71 -0.97 -0.67 1.93
CA LEU A 71 -0.71 0.71 1.55
C LEU A 71 -1.93 1.56 1.90
N ALA A 72 -1.71 2.69 2.54
CA ALA A 72 -2.73 3.70 2.76
C ALA A 72 -2.17 5.08 2.42
N VAL A 73 -3.01 5.96 1.89
CA VAL A 73 -2.66 7.34 1.54
C VAL A 73 -3.58 8.30 2.26
N ASP A 74 -3.01 9.34 2.83
CA ASP A 74 -3.72 10.47 3.42
C ASP A 74 -3.09 11.81 2.95
N PRO A 75 -3.68 12.96 3.27
CA PRO A 75 -3.15 14.25 2.83
C PRO A 75 -1.72 14.55 3.30
N ALA A 76 -1.29 13.97 4.41
CA ALA A 76 0.04 14.23 4.99
C ALA A 76 1.10 13.24 4.49
N GLY A 77 0.72 12.08 3.91
CA GLY A 77 1.68 11.11 3.44
C GLY A 77 1.09 9.75 3.12
N ILE A 78 1.95 8.76 3.11
CA ILE A 78 1.60 7.36 2.89
C ILE A 78 1.99 6.49 4.09
N THR A 79 1.19 5.46 4.34
CA THR A 79 1.51 4.45 5.34
C THR A 79 1.72 3.13 4.62
N VAL A 80 2.90 2.54 4.82
CA VAL A 80 3.30 1.26 4.21
C VAL A 80 3.49 0.19 5.29
N VAL A 81 3.23 -1.07 4.95
CA VAL A 81 3.53 -2.19 5.83
C VAL A 81 5.01 -2.52 5.73
N ARG A 82 5.68 -2.65 6.89
CA ARG A 82 7.08 -3.05 7.01
C ARG A 82 7.20 -4.36 7.78
N GLY A 83 8.03 -5.27 7.27
CA GLY A 83 8.26 -6.56 7.90
C GLY A 83 7.01 -7.43 7.94
N PHE A 84 6.76 -8.10 9.06
CA PHE A 84 5.64 -9.05 9.18
C PHE A 84 4.28 -8.36 9.28
N ALA A 85 4.12 -7.37 10.16
CA ALA A 85 2.88 -6.63 10.39
C ALA A 85 3.10 -5.19 10.88
N GLY A 86 4.35 -4.70 10.88
CA GLY A 86 4.68 -3.33 11.25
C GLY A 86 4.14 -2.34 10.24
N ARG A 87 3.93 -1.09 10.66
CA ARG A 87 3.51 0.03 9.81
C ARG A 87 4.55 1.14 9.90
N ARG A 88 4.90 1.71 8.76
CA ARG A 88 5.75 2.90 8.67
C ARG A 88 4.99 3.98 7.94
N ARG A 89 4.93 5.16 8.54
CA ARG A 89 4.43 6.36 7.88
C ARG A 89 5.60 7.05 7.18
N LEU A 90 5.36 7.50 5.97
CA LEU A 90 6.27 8.27 5.13
C LEU A 90 5.56 9.56 4.77
N ASP A 91 6.10 10.68 5.18
CA ASP A 91 5.60 11.98 4.77
C ASP A 91 5.92 12.22 3.29
N TRP A 92 5.13 13.03 2.60
CA TRP A 92 5.34 13.29 1.17
C TRP A 92 6.73 13.83 0.84
N GLY A 93 7.37 14.55 1.77
CA GLY A 93 8.74 15.03 1.64
C GLY A 93 9.80 13.93 1.65
N ALA A 94 9.50 12.78 2.27
CA ALA A 94 10.40 11.62 2.32
C ALA A 94 10.22 10.70 1.10
N VAL A 95 9.19 10.88 0.29
CA VAL A 95 8.95 10.10 -0.93
C VAL A 95 9.70 10.74 -2.09
N GLU A 96 10.77 10.12 -2.54
CA GLU A 96 11.58 10.63 -3.65
C GLU A 96 10.93 10.32 -5.00
N ALA A 97 10.57 9.06 -5.23
CA ALA A 97 9.97 8.62 -6.48
C ALA A 97 8.83 7.62 -6.30
N ILE A 98 7.87 7.66 -7.23
CA ILE A 98 6.79 6.67 -7.37
C ILE A 98 6.84 6.19 -8.81
N THR A 99 7.32 4.97 -9.02
CA THR A 99 7.52 4.36 -10.33
C THR A 99 6.74 3.06 -10.47
N VAL A 100 6.46 2.67 -11.71
CA VAL A 100 5.87 1.37 -12.04
C VAL A 100 6.82 0.65 -12.97
N ASP A 101 7.43 -0.40 -12.46
CA ASP A 101 8.27 -1.30 -13.27
C ASP A 101 7.37 -2.31 -13.97
N ARG A 102 7.50 -2.38 -15.30
CA ARG A 102 6.76 -3.31 -16.16
C ARG A 102 7.74 -4.29 -16.77
N ARG A 103 7.66 -5.55 -16.35
CA ARG A 103 8.50 -6.62 -16.88
C ARG A 103 7.67 -7.63 -17.66
N PRO A 104 7.88 -7.76 -18.96
CA PRO A 104 7.28 -8.84 -19.72
C PRO A 104 7.97 -10.17 -19.35
N ARG A 105 7.23 -11.13 -18.83
CA ARG A 105 7.71 -12.50 -18.58
C ARG A 105 6.76 -13.50 -19.24
N LEU A 106 7.27 -14.32 -20.15
CA LEU A 106 6.55 -15.44 -20.77
C LEU A 106 5.15 -15.07 -21.30
N GLY A 107 4.99 -13.88 -21.94
CA GLY A 107 3.71 -13.42 -22.46
C GLY A 107 2.78 -12.78 -21.40
N LEU A 108 3.18 -12.73 -20.14
CA LEU A 108 2.47 -12.01 -19.06
C LEU A 108 3.25 -10.75 -18.69
N SER A 109 2.57 -9.61 -18.63
CA SER A 109 3.18 -8.38 -18.09
C SER A 109 2.97 -8.34 -16.58
N THR A 110 4.09 -8.38 -15.85
CA THR A 110 4.06 -8.16 -14.40
C THR A 110 4.37 -6.69 -14.13
N GLU A 111 3.46 -6.03 -13.44
CA GLU A 111 3.64 -4.66 -12.97
C GLU A 111 3.97 -4.66 -11.48
N ILE A 112 4.94 -3.86 -11.07
CA ILE A 112 5.36 -3.66 -9.68
C ILE A 112 5.38 -2.16 -9.42
N LEU A 113 4.64 -1.73 -8.40
CA LEU A 113 4.73 -0.38 -7.87
C LEU A 113 5.96 -0.26 -6.99
N GLU A 114 6.81 0.67 -7.29
CA GLU A 114 8.01 1.01 -6.52
C GLU A 114 7.83 2.39 -5.89
N ILE A 115 7.99 2.44 -4.58
CA ILE A 115 7.98 3.70 -3.81
C ILE A 115 9.35 3.84 -3.20
N ASP A 116 10.10 4.83 -3.69
CA ASP A 116 11.41 5.18 -3.18
C ASP A 116 11.27 6.28 -2.11
N ALA A 117 11.80 5.99 -0.93
CA ALA A 117 11.86 6.91 0.20
C ALA A 117 13.33 7.12 0.65
N GLY A 118 14.26 7.19 -0.29
CA GLY A 118 15.68 7.40 -0.07
C GLY A 118 16.37 6.21 0.59
N GLU A 119 16.20 6.05 1.89
CA GLU A 119 16.79 4.93 2.63
C GLU A 119 16.05 3.59 2.45
N SER A 120 14.85 3.59 1.89
CA SER A 120 14.01 2.39 1.77
C SER A 120 13.21 2.36 0.48
N LEU A 121 13.32 1.25 -0.24
CA LEU A 121 12.52 0.94 -1.41
C LEU A 121 11.38 0.00 -1.03
N HIS A 122 10.16 0.38 -1.35
CA HIS A 122 8.96 -0.41 -1.09
C HIS A 122 8.38 -0.90 -2.40
N LEU A 123 8.20 -2.21 -2.51
CA LEU A 123 7.71 -2.89 -3.72
C LEU A 123 6.34 -3.50 -3.44
N PHE A 124 5.38 -3.23 -4.33
CA PHE A 124 4.02 -3.77 -4.22
C PHE A 124 3.58 -4.36 -5.55
N GLY A 125 3.14 -5.60 -5.51
CA GLY A 125 2.51 -6.26 -6.64
C GLY A 125 0.99 -6.10 -6.63
N ARG A 126 0.35 -6.54 -7.71
CA ARG A 126 -1.12 -6.54 -7.84
C ARG A 126 -1.82 -7.25 -6.69
N TYR A 127 -1.25 -8.38 -6.22
CA TYR A 127 -1.84 -9.18 -5.14
C TYR A 127 -1.69 -8.56 -3.75
N ASP A 128 -0.75 -7.62 -3.58
CA ASP A 128 -0.61 -6.86 -2.33
C ASP A 128 -1.62 -5.73 -2.23
N LEU A 129 -2.05 -5.19 -3.37
CA LEU A 129 -2.85 -3.97 -3.48
C LEU A 129 -4.32 -4.24 -3.82
N ASP A 130 -4.65 -5.44 -4.30
CA ASP A 130 -5.95 -5.77 -4.93
C ASP A 130 -6.36 -4.76 -6.02
N ALA A 131 -5.35 -4.20 -6.69
CA ALA A 131 -5.51 -3.20 -7.74
C ALA A 131 -4.30 -3.23 -8.69
N PRO A 132 -4.46 -2.79 -9.96
CA PRO A 132 -3.33 -2.62 -10.86
C PRO A 132 -2.32 -1.61 -10.28
N PRO A 133 -1.02 -1.96 -10.21
CA PRO A 133 0.03 -1.07 -9.69
C PRO A 133 0.07 0.30 -10.36
N GLY A 134 -0.24 0.38 -11.66
CA GLY A 134 -0.33 1.63 -12.40
C GLY A 134 -1.41 2.57 -11.86
N GLU A 135 -2.62 2.07 -11.61
CA GLU A 135 -3.72 2.87 -11.05
C GLU A 135 -3.40 3.39 -9.64
N VAL A 136 -2.73 2.55 -8.84
CA VAL A 136 -2.30 2.94 -7.49
C VAL A 136 -1.23 4.03 -7.56
N ALA A 137 -0.26 3.90 -8.46
CA ALA A 137 0.77 4.93 -8.68
C ALA A 137 0.15 6.28 -9.07
N ASP A 138 -0.83 6.29 -9.97
CA ASP A 138 -1.52 7.51 -10.40
C ASP A 138 -2.31 8.15 -9.25
N ALA A 139 -2.97 7.33 -8.43
CA ALA A 139 -3.67 7.80 -7.24
C ALA A 139 -2.71 8.42 -6.20
N LEU A 140 -1.53 7.83 -6.01
CA LEU A 140 -0.49 8.36 -5.10
C LEU A 140 0.09 9.68 -5.63
N ARG A 141 0.42 9.74 -6.93
CA ARG A 141 0.92 10.98 -7.56
C ARG A 141 -0.11 12.11 -7.46
N ALA A 142 -1.38 11.81 -7.71
CA ALA A 142 -2.47 12.78 -7.56
C ALA A 142 -2.65 13.25 -6.10
N ALA A 143 -2.47 12.36 -5.11
CA ALA A 143 -2.52 12.73 -3.70
C ALA A 143 -1.34 13.63 -3.31
N ARG A 144 -0.11 13.31 -3.78
CA ARG A 144 1.08 14.12 -3.58
C ARG A 144 0.93 15.52 -4.16
N ALA A 145 0.41 15.63 -5.40
CA ALA A 145 0.20 16.92 -6.05
C ALA A 145 -0.80 17.80 -5.28
N ARG A 146 -1.85 17.20 -4.70
CA ARG A 146 -2.81 17.95 -3.86
C ARG A 146 -2.20 18.43 -2.56
N SER A 147 -1.32 17.66 -1.94
CA SER A 147 -0.66 18.04 -0.69
C SER A 147 0.33 19.20 -0.90
N THR A 148 1.05 19.22 -2.03
CA THR A 148 1.94 20.33 -2.40
C THR A 148 1.18 21.59 -2.80
N GLY A 149 0.03 21.47 -3.46
CA GLY A 149 -0.81 22.62 -3.83
C GLY A 149 -1.55 23.28 -2.66
N MET A 150 -1.77 22.56 -1.55
CA MET A 150 -2.36 23.14 -0.33
C MET A 150 -1.36 23.87 0.56
N GLY A 151 -0.08 23.78 0.27
CA GLY A 151 1.01 24.42 1.02
C GLY A 151 1.40 25.80 0.53
N GLU A 152 0.77 26.33 -0.53
CA GLU A 152 1.01 27.72 -0.96
C GLU A 152 0.09 28.66 -0.17
N PRO A 153 0.58 29.35 0.87
CA PRO A 153 -0.16 30.44 1.48
C PRO A 153 -0.26 31.52 0.44
N GLY A 154 -1.50 31.88 0.04
CA GLY A 154 -1.77 32.96 -0.89
C GLY A 154 -0.92 34.17 -0.53
N GLY A 155 0.03 34.51 -1.41
CA GLY A 155 0.86 35.70 -1.26
C GLY A 155 -0.05 36.90 -1.06
N PRO A 156 0.29 37.83 -0.14
CA PRO A 156 -0.49 39.03 0.05
C PRO A 156 -0.49 39.82 -1.26
N GLY A 157 -1.65 39.93 -1.87
CA GLY A 157 -1.87 40.74 -3.06
C GLY A 157 -1.25 42.10 -2.88
N GLY A 158 -0.31 42.46 -3.73
CA GLY A 158 0.28 43.77 -3.78
C GLY A 158 -0.82 44.84 -3.97
N ALA A 159 -1.10 45.53 -2.90
CA ALA A 159 -1.90 46.76 -2.95
C ALA A 159 -1.10 47.81 -3.76
N GLY A 160 -1.47 47.94 -5.03
CA GLY A 160 -1.06 49.06 -5.85
C GLY A 160 -1.62 50.33 -5.24
N GLY A 161 -0.76 51.14 -4.65
CA GLY A 161 -1.10 52.54 -4.31
C GLY A 161 -1.15 53.39 -5.57
N PRO A 162 -2.21 54.15 -5.82
CA PRO A 162 -2.26 55.11 -6.91
C PRO A 162 -1.41 56.34 -6.57
N GLY A 163 -0.56 56.70 -7.51
CA GLY A 163 0.24 57.92 -7.46
C GLY A 163 -0.60 59.16 -7.31
N GLY A 164 -0.19 59.99 -6.38
CA GLY A 164 -0.67 61.35 -6.27
C GLY A 164 0.02 62.24 -7.29
N LEU A 165 -0.79 62.83 -8.11
CA LEU A 165 -0.50 64.01 -8.85
C LEU A 165 -0.34 65.20 -7.89
N ASP A 166 0.60 66.06 -8.10
CA ASP A 166 0.27 67.48 -8.26
C ASP A 166 1.44 68.31 -8.70
N ARG A 167 1.11 69.21 -9.56
CA ARG A 167 1.74 70.38 -10.15
C ARG A 167 2.07 71.48 -9.13
N PRO A 168 2.58 72.63 -9.58
CA PRO A 168 2.76 73.21 -10.93
C PRO A 168 4.20 73.33 -11.37
#